data_c9361e2101f597143053c5f4d4ddcdee
#
_entry.id   c9361e2101f597143053c5f4d4ddcdee
#
_cell.length_a   1.000
_cell.length_b   1.000
_cell.length_c   1.000
_cell.angle_alpha   90.00
_cell.angle_beta   90.00
_cell.angle_gamma   90.00
#
_symmetry.space_group_name_H-M   'P 1'
#
loop_
_entity.id
_entity.type
_entity.pdbx_description
1 polymer ?
#
loop_
_entity_poly.entity_id
_entity_poly.type
_entity_poly.pdbx_seq_one_letter_code
_entity_poly.pdbx_strand_id
1 'polypeptide(L)'
;LTADEVDEFGIHPDRYGAKLADRYTQYRTLFDVEPPFAVDGKVAPISQWKKRTAANVVVAKSGDVLKGVAASSGVATGTARVILDPSQLDDFEPGDVLIAPQTDPSWAPLFLAAAAVVVNVGAVGSHAMIASRELGIPCVPSVENATSRIPDGVTVTVDGNAGTVTIH
;
A
#
# COMPACT_ATOMS: atom_id res chain seq x y z
N LEU A 1 -8.64 3.73 25.07
CA LEU A 1 -7.97 4.33 26.25
C LEU A 1 -6.75 5.11 25.77
N THR A 2 -6.46 6.24 26.40
CA THR A 2 -5.14 6.87 26.32
C THR A 2 -4.22 6.29 27.39
N ALA A 3 -2.90 6.53 27.26
CA ALA A 3 -1.94 6.03 28.25
C ALA A 3 -2.30 6.47 29.68
N ASP A 4 -2.69 7.73 29.85
CA ASP A 4 -3.04 8.31 31.16
C ASP A 4 -4.34 7.72 31.76
N GLU A 5 -5.15 7.04 30.96
CA GLU A 5 -6.42 6.45 31.39
C GLU A 5 -6.29 4.97 31.79
N VAL A 6 -5.15 4.35 31.50
CA VAL A 6 -4.97 2.90 31.69
C VAL A 6 -5.06 2.52 33.19
N ASP A 7 -4.42 3.30 34.05
CA ASP A 7 -4.39 3.03 35.49
C ASP A 7 -5.78 3.21 36.11
N GLU A 8 -6.49 4.29 35.76
CA GLU A 8 -7.84 4.54 36.25
C GLU A 8 -8.83 3.50 35.73
N PHE A 9 -8.70 3.09 34.46
CA PHE A 9 -9.51 2.03 33.88
C PHE A 9 -9.32 0.68 34.61
N GLY A 10 -8.09 0.37 35.00
CA GLY A 10 -7.80 -0.85 35.77
C GLY A 10 -8.53 -0.91 37.12
N ILE A 11 -8.81 0.26 37.71
CA ILE A 11 -9.49 0.37 39.02
C ILE A 11 -11.02 0.52 38.84
N HIS A 12 -11.46 1.28 37.81
CA HIS A 12 -12.86 1.67 37.60
C HIS A 12 -13.33 1.45 36.17
N PRO A 13 -13.33 0.22 35.62
CA PRO A 13 -13.67 -0.04 34.20
C PRO A 13 -15.12 0.35 33.86
N ASP A 14 -16.03 0.29 34.82
CA ASP A 14 -17.42 0.67 34.67
C ASP A 14 -17.64 2.12 34.26
N ARG A 15 -16.74 3.03 34.60
CA ARG A 15 -16.82 4.46 34.24
C ARG A 15 -16.51 4.72 32.79
N TYR A 16 -15.91 3.77 32.09
CA TYR A 16 -15.40 3.96 30.73
C TYR A 16 -16.32 3.43 29.64
N GLY A 17 -17.38 2.69 29.96
CA GLY A 17 -18.23 2.04 28.96
C GLY A 17 -18.75 2.99 27.87
N ALA A 18 -19.41 4.08 28.29
CA ALA A 18 -19.94 5.07 27.34
C ALA A 18 -18.83 5.77 26.54
N LYS A 19 -17.72 6.14 27.20
CA LYS A 19 -16.58 6.81 26.57
C LYS A 19 -15.88 5.92 25.54
N LEU A 20 -15.75 4.62 25.82
CA LEU A 20 -15.17 3.66 24.90
C LEU A 20 -16.09 3.39 23.71
N ALA A 21 -17.40 3.32 23.92
CA ALA A 21 -18.38 3.16 22.84
C ALA A 21 -18.35 4.37 21.88
N ASP A 22 -18.30 5.59 22.42
CA ASP A 22 -18.18 6.81 21.60
C ASP A 22 -16.86 6.83 20.83
N ARG A 23 -15.74 6.54 21.48
CA ARG A 23 -14.43 6.46 20.81
C ARG A 23 -14.38 5.37 19.74
N TYR A 24 -15.00 4.22 20.00
CA TYR A 24 -15.10 3.15 19.00
C TYR A 24 -15.88 3.62 17.77
N THR A 25 -16.98 4.31 17.98
CA THR A 25 -17.75 4.90 16.87
C THR A 25 -16.92 5.90 16.08
N GLN A 26 -16.20 6.80 16.76
CA GLN A 26 -15.29 7.73 16.11
C GLN A 26 -14.16 7.00 15.35
N TYR A 27 -13.56 5.99 15.96
CA TYR A 27 -12.53 5.17 15.32
C TYR A 27 -13.04 4.52 14.02
N ARG A 28 -14.26 4.00 14.02
CA ARG A 28 -14.88 3.43 12.82
C ARG A 28 -14.99 4.43 11.67
N THR A 29 -15.22 5.70 11.95
CA THR A 29 -15.28 6.73 10.90
C THR A 29 -13.95 7.00 10.23
N LEU A 30 -12.82 6.63 10.86
CA LEU A 30 -11.49 6.77 10.25
C LEU A 30 -11.29 5.86 9.04
N PHE A 31 -12.04 4.76 8.96
CA PHE A 31 -11.98 3.87 7.80
C PHE A 31 -12.60 4.49 6.55
N ASP A 32 -13.45 5.51 6.71
CA ASP A 32 -14.11 6.21 5.61
C ASP A 32 -13.29 7.38 5.07
N VAL A 33 -12.15 7.70 5.70
CA VAL A 33 -11.29 8.81 5.33
C VAL A 33 -9.85 8.35 5.09
N GLU A 34 -9.14 9.11 4.27
CA GLU A 34 -7.75 8.89 3.94
C GLU A 34 -6.89 9.90 4.71
N PRO A 35 -6.03 9.43 5.64
CA PRO A 35 -5.13 10.33 6.35
C PRO A 35 -4.12 10.94 5.38
N PRO A 36 -3.65 12.17 5.61
CA PRO A 36 -2.57 12.74 4.81
C PRO A 36 -1.30 11.91 4.98
N PHE A 37 -0.66 11.55 3.88
CA PHE A 37 0.57 10.76 3.89
C PHE A 37 1.75 11.49 4.55
N ALA A 38 1.83 12.79 4.33
CA ALA A 38 2.84 13.65 4.93
C ALA A 38 2.17 14.94 5.44
N VAL A 39 2.64 15.41 6.58
CA VAL A 39 2.14 16.64 7.21
C VAL A 39 3.32 17.51 7.56
N ASP A 40 3.29 18.77 7.09
CA ASP A 40 4.18 19.81 7.53
C ASP A 40 3.46 20.66 8.57
N GLY A 41 3.91 20.56 9.83
CA GLY A 41 3.29 21.25 10.97
C GLY A 41 2.18 20.45 11.66
N LYS A 42 0.99 21.05 11.83
CA LYS A 42 -0.13 20.43 12.55
C LYS A 42 -1.00 19.58 11.61
N VAL A 43 -1.34 18.38 12.07
CA VAL A 43 -2.32 17.54 11.39
C VAL A 43 -3.65 18.29 11.28
N ALA A 44 -4.20 18.36 10.06
CA ALA A 44 -5.53 18.92 9.85
C ALA A 44 -6.60 18.07 10.58
N PRO A 45 -7.69 18.69 11.04
CA PRO A 45 -8.82 17.98 11.63
C PRO A 45 -9.33 16.87 10.69
N ILE A 46 -9.75 15.74 11.25
CA ILE A 46 -10.26 14.56 10.49
C ILE A 46 -11.37 14.95 9.51
N SER A 47 -12.21 15.94 9.88
CA SER A 47 -13.28 16.45 9.02
C SER A 47 -12.80 17.05 7.68
N GLN A 48 -11.52 17.38 7.57
CA GLN A 48 -10.88 17.92 6.37
C GLN A 48 -10.12 16.85 5.57
N TRP A 49 -10.04 15.63 6.08
CA TRP A 49 -9.39 14.54 5.36
C TRP A 49 -10.24 14.10 4.17
N LYS A 50 -9.56 13.65 3.12
CA LYS A 50 -10.24 13.11 1.95
C LYS A 50 -11.10 11.91 2.38
N LYS A 51 -12.36 11.89 1.93
CA LYS A 51 -13.15 10.68 2.08
C LYS A 51 -12.55 9.58 1.18
N ARG A 52 -12.43 8.39 1.71
CA ARG A 52 -12.23 7.19 0.89
C ARG A 52 -13.51 6.94 0.10
N THR A 53 -13.81 7.84 -0.79
CA THR A 53 -14.75 7.48 -1.84
C THR A 53 -14.09 6.32 -2.57
N ALA A 54 -14.87 5.29 -2.92
CA ALA A 54 -14.56 4.49 -4.09
C ALA A 54 -14.50 5.50 -5.25
N ALA A 55 -13.37 6.21 -5.35
CA ALA A 55 -13.11 7.09 -6.45
C ALA A 55 -13.40 6.25 -7.69
N ASN A 56 -13.94 6.84 -8.74
CA ASN A 56 -13.98 6.24 -10.05
C ASN A 56 -12.52 5.96 -10.48
N VAL A 57 -11.92 4.94 -9.87
CA VAL A 57 -10.58 4.49 -10.22
C VAL A 57 -10.72 3.90 -11.60
N VAL A 58 -10.21 4.63 -12.57
CA VAL A 58 -10.20 4.15 -13.95
C VAL A 58 -9.21 2.98 -14.00
N VAL A 59 -9.75 1.80 -14.20
CA VAL A 59 -8.97 0.58 -14.41
C VAL A 59 -8.15 0.75 -15.68
N ALA A 60 -6.87 0.47 -15.60
CA ALA A 60 -5.95 0.59 -16.71
C ALA A 60 -6.25 -0.49 -17.78
N LYS A 61 -6.10 -0.11 -19.03
CA LYS A 61 -6.33 -0.97 -20.19
C LYS A 61 -5.01 -1.32 -20.86
N SER A 62 -5.03 -2.34 -21.71
CA SER A 62 -3.88 -2.67 -22.57
C SER A 62 -3.40 -1.43 -23.33
N GLY A 63 -2.11 -1.18 -23.29
CA GLY A 63 -1.44 0.00 -23.82
C GLY A 63 -1.28 1.17 -22.87
N ASP A 64 -1.96 1.17 -21.71
CA ASP A 64 -1.79 2.23 -20.71
C ASP A 64 -0.44 2.12 -20.00
N VAL A 65 0.12 3.29 -19.70
CA VAL A 65 1.37 3.41 -18.95
C VAL A 65 1.11 4.18 -17.66
N LEU A 66 1.30 3.49 -16.53
CA LEU A 66 1.23 4.10 -15.21
C LEU A 66 2.63 4.60 -14.81
N LYS A 67 2.66 5.73 -14.09
CA LYS A 67 3.90 6.36 -13.64
C LYS A 67 4.01 6.29 -12.12
N GLY A 68 5.21 6.00 -11.68
CA GLY A 68 5.64 6.06 -10.29
C GLY A 68 7.03 6.67 -10.20
N VAL A 69 7.79 6.25 -9.20
CA VAL A 69 9.17 6.69 -8.98
C VAL A 69 10.13 5.62 -9.48
N ALA A 70 11.18 6.01 -10.20
CA ALA A 70 12.29 5.12 -10.54
C ALA A 70 13.07 4.76 -9.26
N ALA A 71 13.05 3.49 -8.86
CA ALA A 71 13.57 3.12 -7.54
C ALA A 71 14.64 2.02 -7.57
N SER A 72 14.36 0.90 -8.20
CA SER A 72 15.32 -0.17 -8.43
C SER A 72 15.39 -0.48 -9.92
N SER A 73 16.60 -0.42 -10.46
CA SER A 73 16.85 -0.50 -11.91
C SER A 73 16.51 -1.87 -12.49
N GLY A 74 16.24 -1.90 -13.78
CA GLY A 74 15.92 -3.10 -14.54
C GLY A 74 14.56 -3.00 -15.21
N VAL A 75 14.28 -3.97 -16.08
CA VAL A 75 12.99 -4.13 -16.76
C VAL A 75 12.59 -5.59 -16.64
N ALA A 76 11.37 -5.83 -16.22
CA ALA A 76 10.81 -7.19 -16.17
C ALA A 76 9.36 -7.19 -16.64
N THR A 77 8.97 -8.30 -17.27
CA THR A 77 7.59 -8.55 -17.70
C THR A 77 7.09 -9.80 -17.02
N GLY A 78 5.88 -9.76 -16.50
CA GLY A 78 5.24 -10.89 -15.81
C GLY A 78 3.76 -10.65 -15.60
N THR A 79 3.11 -11.62 -14.97
CA THR A 79 1.70 -11.51 -14.59
C THR A 79 1.56 -10.62 -13.36
N ALA A 80 0.72 -9.62 -13.42
CA ALA A 80 0.41 -8.79 -12.26
C ALA A 80 -0.40 -9.58 -11.22
N ARG A 81 0.09 -9.64 -9.99
CA ARG A 81 -0.63 -10.21 -8.85
C ARG A 81 -0.86 -9.14 -7.80
N VAL A 82 -2.13 -8.83 -7.60
CA VAL A 82 -2.57 -7.82 -6.64
C VAL A 82 -2.73 -8.47 -5.27
N ILE A 83 -1.73 -8.29 -4.42
CA ILE A 83 -1.69 -8.84 -3.07
C ILE A 83 -1.94 -7.70 -2.08
N LEU A 84 -2.99 -7.81 -1.27
CA LEU A 84 -3.34 -6.83 -0.25
C LEU A 84 -2.84 -7.21 1.14
N ASP A 85 -2.60 -8.50 1.37
CA ASP A 85 -2.13 -9.07 2.63
C ASP A 85 -1.05 -10.11 2.33
N PRO A 86 0.15 -10.01 2.94
CA PRO A 86 1.26 -10.93 2.66
C PRO A 86 1.02 -12.39 3.10
N SER A 87 -0.05 -12.66 3.83
CA SER A 87 -0.47 -14.03 4.15
C SER A 87 -1.17 -14.76 2.98
N GLN A 88 -1.57 -14.02 1.94
CA GLN A 88 -2.25 -14.55 0.75
C GLN A 88 -1.21 -14.95 -0.31
N LEU A 89 -0.52 -16.06 -0.08
CA LEU A 89 0.58 -16.53 -0.96
C LEU A 89 0.14 -17.52 -2.03
N ASP A 90 -1.06 -18.08 -1.92
CA ASP A 90 -1.49 -19.27 -2.67
C ASP A 90 -1.54 -19.07 -4.19
N ASP A 91 -1.70 -17.81 -4.65
CA ASP A 91 -1.82 -17.48 -6.07
C ASP A 91 -0.57 -16.77 -6.65
N PHE A 92 0.53 -16.65 -5.88
CA PHE A 92 1.73 -15.96 -6.32
C PHE A 92 2.81 -16.94 -6.79
N GLU A 93 3.14 -16.89 -8.07
CA GLU A 93 4.13 -17.77 -8.70
C GLU A 93 5.47 -17.08 -8.97
N PRO A 94 6.58 -17.83 -9.02
CA PRO A 94 7.88 -17.27 -9.41
C PRO A 94 7.81 -16.65 -10.82
N GLY A 95 8.22 -15.37 -10.90
CA GLY A 95 8.15 -14.61 -12.14
C GLY A 95 6.95 -13.66 -12.25
N ASP A 96 6.02 -13.73 -11.31
CA ASP A 96 4.93 -12.76 -11.23
C ASP A 96 5.43 -11.37 -10.80
N VAL A 97 4.65 -10.35 -11.13
CA VAL A 97 4.88 -8.96 -10.71
C VAL A 97 4.01 -8.66 -9.49
N LEU A 98 4.65 -8.37 -8.36
CA LEU A 98 3.96 -8.03 -7.12
C LEU A 98 3.37 -6.62 -7.20
N ILE A 99 2.05 -6.52 -7.09
CA ILE A 99 1.33 -5.25 -6.97
C ILE A 99 0.77 -5.16 -5.55
N ALA A 100 1.26 -4.23 -4.74
CA ALA A 100 0.89 -4.12 -3.33
C ALA A 100 0.55 -2.68 -2.91
N PRO A 101 -0.24 -2.48 -1.84
CA PRO A 101 -0.51 -1.13 -1.34
C PRO A 101 0.75 -0.49 -0.74
N GLN A 102 1.42 -1.21 0.11
CA GLN A 102 2.67 -0.89 0.78
C GLN A 102 3.27 -2.20 1.28
N THR A 103 4.58 -2.26 1.51
CA THR A 103 5.24 -3.46 2.00
C THR A 103 6.06 -3.19 3.26
N ASP A 104 6.25 -4.25 4.04
CA ASP A 104 7.08 -4.33 5.22
C ASP A 104 7.87 -5.66 5.21
N PRO A 105 8.73 -5.97 6.21
CA PRO A 105 9.53 -7.20 6.20
C PRO A 105 8.76 -8.52 6.11
N SER A 106 7.47 -8.56 6.47
CA SER A 106 6.64 -9.77 6.33
C SER A 106 6.40 -10.19 4.87
N TRP A 107 6.61 -9.27 3.92
CA TRP A 107 6.48 -9.49 2.48
C TRP A 107 7.70 -10.16 1.84
N ALA A 108 8.78 -10.38 2.59
CA ALA A 108 10.05 -10.91 2.06
C ALA A 108 9.90 -12.19 1.21
N PRO A 109 9.05 -13.19 1.56
CA PRO A 109 8.86 -14.36 0.72
C PRO A 109 8.37 -14.05 -0.70
N LEU A 110 7.46 -13.06 -0.84
CA LEU A 110 6.95 -12.63 -2.14
C LEU A 110 8.04 -11.95 -2.98
N PHE A 111 8.89 -11.15 -2.36
CA PHE A 111 9.99 -10.50 -3.07
C PHE A 111 11.00 -11.49 -3.67
N LEU A 112 11.23 -12.62 -3.00
CA LEU A 112 12.15 -13.64 -3.49
C LEU A 112 11.63 -14.34 -4.76
N ALA A 113 10.32 -14.39 -4.96
CA ALA A 113 9.68 -15.00 -6.12
C ALA A 113 9.33 -13.97 -7.21
N ALA A 114 9.23 -12.69 -6.87
CA ALA A 114 8.77 -11.64 -7.77
C ALA A 114 9.78 -11.33 -8.88
N ALA A 115 9.29 -11.14 -10.11
CA ALA A 115 10.08 -10.60 -11.22
C ALA A 115 10.25 -9.08 -11.08
N ALA A 116 9.27 -8.38 -10.50
CA ALA A 116 9.29 -6.95 -10.22
C ALA A 116 8.29 -6.59 -9.13
N VAL A 117 8.41 -5.37 -8.57
CA VAL A 117 7.54 -4.88 -7.51
C VAL A 117 6.97 -3.51 -7.86
N VAL A 118 5.67 -3.35 -7.66
CA VAL A 118 4.94 -2.08 -7.81
C VAL A 118 4.13 -1.83 -6.55
N VAL A 119 4.25 -0.65 -5.96
CA VAL A 119 3.48 -0.30 -4.75
C VAL A 119 2.77 1.05 -4.90
N ASN A 120 1.57 1.15 -4.29
CA ASN A 120 0.81 2.40 -4.28
C ASN A 120 1.58 3.50 -3.56
N VAL A 121 2.18 3.16 -2.43
CA VAL A 121 2.89 4.10 -1.55
C VAL A 121 4.30 3.61 -1.30
N GLY A 122 5.26 4.47 -1.57
CA GLY A 122 6.67 4.22 -1.29
C GLY A 122 7.48 5.46 -1.60
N ALA A 123 8.57 5.65 -0.86
CA ALA A 123 9.50 6.75 -1.04
C ALA A 123 10.94 6.21 -1.10
N VAL A 124 11.88 7.09 -1.35
CA VAL A 124 13.31 6.77 -1.24
C VAL A 124 13.58 6.28 0.19
N GLY A 125 14.05 5.03 0.34
CA GLY A 125 14.23 4.38 1.63
C GLY A 125 13.03 3.57 2.15
N SER A 126 11.94 3.43 1.38
CA SER A 126 10.87 2.49 1.73
C SER A 126 11.34 1.03 1.65
N HIS A 127 10.67 0.15 2.41
CA HIS A 127 10.98 -1.28 2.40
C HIS A 127 10.97 -1.86 0.97
N ALA A 128 9.95 -1.53 0.17
CA ALA A 128 9.87 -2.00 -1.22
C ALA A 128 11.12 -1.67 -2.03
N MET A 129 11.61 -0.42 -1.93
CA MET A 129 12.79 0.03 -2.65
C MET A 129 14.07 -0.66 -2.16
N ILE A 130 14.27 -0.74 -0.83
CA ILE A 130 15.48 -1.33 -0.24
C ILE A 130 15.55 -2.82 -0.60
N ALA A 131 14.48 -3.57 -0.34
CA ALA A 131 14.42 -5.01 -0.62
C ALA A 131 14.61 -5.31 -2.11
N SER A 132 13.97 -4.54 -2.99
CA SER A 132 14.13 -4.74 -4.44
C SER A 132 15.55 -4.48 -4.93
N ARG A 133 16.24 -3.47 -4.39
CA ARG A 133 17.65 -3.20 -4.72
C ARG A 133 18.58 -4.30 -4.25
N GLU A 134 18.38 -4.80 -3.03
CA GLU A 134 19.18 -5.90 -2.49
C GLU A 134 19.01 -7.19 -3.29
N LEU A 135 17.81 -7.45 -3.78
CA LEU A 135 17.49 -8.62 -4.61
C LEU A 135 17.78 -8.41 -6.10
N GLY A 136 18.07 -7.19 -6.54
CA GLY A 136 18.33 -6.86 -7.95
C GLY A 136 17.10 -6.94 -8.85
N ILE A 137 15.89 -6.77 -8.31
CA ILE A 137 14.64 -6.79 -9.07
C ILE A 137 14.13 -5.36 -9.33
N PRO A 138 13.49 -5.09 -10.50
CA PRO A 138 12.90 -3.79 -10.81
C PRO A 138 11.83 -3.40 -9.79
N CYS A 139 11.79 -2.11 -9.41
CA CYS A 139 10.78 -1.60 -8.50
C CYS A 139 10.30 -0.21 -8.92
N VAL A 140 8.99 -0.04 -8.97
CA VAL A 140 8.32 1.23 -9.23
C VAL A 140 7.34 1.55 -8.09
N PRO A 141 7.79 2.25 -7.02
CA PRO A 141 6.91 2.72 -5.96
C PRO A 141 6.15 3.99 -6.36
N SER A 142 5.18 4.39 -5.53
CA SER A 142 4.33 5.57 -5.70
C SER A 142 3.54 5.57 -7.01
N VAL A 143 3.11 4.40 -7.46
CA VAL A 143 2.13 4.30 -8.55
C VAL A 143 0.74 4.50 -7.94
N GLU A 144 0.14 5.65 -8.19
CA GLU A 144 -1.13 6.03 -7.56
C GLU A 144 -2.23 5.00 -7.85
N ASN A 145 -2.80 4.44 -6.78
CA ASN A 145 -3.85 3.42 -6.83
C ASN A 145 -3.49 2.18 -7.69
N ALA A 146 -2.23 1.78 -7.74
CA ALA A 146 -1.81 0.63 -8.55
C ALA A 146 -2.68 -0.61 -8.28
N THR A 147 -2.93 -0.94 -7.01
CA THR A 147 -3.75 -2.09 -6.59
C THR A 147 -5.20 -2.07 -7.05
N SER A 148 -5.72 -0.89 -7.43
CA SER A 148 -7.09 -0.74 -7.92
C SER A 148 -7.13 -0.45 -9.42
N ARG A 149 -6.02 0.02 -9.99
CA ARG A 149 -5.91 0.38 -11.42
C ARG A 149 -5.38 -0.75 -12.28
N ILE A 150 -4.47 -1.56 -11.74
CA ILE A 150 -3.91 -2.70 -12.46
C ILE A 150 -4.80 -3.90 -12.18
N PRO A 151 -5.45 -4.49 -13.20
CA PRO A 151 -6.23 -5.71 -13.00
C PRO A 151 -5.32 -6.87 -12.57
N ASP A 152 -5.81 -7.71 -11.68
CA ASP A 152 -5.12 -8.96 -11.35
C ASP A 152 -5.07 -9.89 -12.55
N GLY A 153 -3.97 -10.60 -12.73
CA GLY A 153 -3.77 -11.58 -13.78
C GLY A 153 -3.40 -11.01 -15.17
N VAL A 154 -3.32 -9.69 -15.34
CA VAL A 154 -2.86 -9.11 -16.63
C VAL A 154 -1.34 -9.15 -16.75
N THR A 155 -0.85 -9.22 -17.97
CA THR A 155 0.59 -9.07 -18.22
C THR A 155 0.99 -7.61 -18.10
N VAL A 156 2.07 -7.34 -17.38
CA VAL A 156 2.63 -6.00 -17.23
C VAL A 156 4.14 -5.99 -17.44
N THR A 157 4.65 -4.88 -17.95
CA THR A 157 6.09 -4.60 -18.00
C THR A 157 6.41 -3.49 -17.01
N VAL A 158 7.31 -3.77 -16.07
CA VAL A 158 7.81 -2.82 -15.08
C VAL A 158 9.19 -2.35 -15.49
N ASP A 159 9.34 -1.04 -15.74
CA ASP A 159 10.63 -0.41 -16.00
C ASP A 159 11.04 0.43 -14.78
N GLY A 160 11.91 -0.16 -13.96
CA GLY A 160 12.45 0.49 -12.77
C GLY A 160 13.42 1.62 -13.07
N ASN A 161 13.97 1.71 -14.30
CA ASN A 161 14.83 2.81 -14.72
C ASN A 161 14.00 4.05 -15.05
N ALA A 162 12.88 3.85 -15.75
CA ALA A 162 11.97 4.93 -16.16
C ALA A 162 10.91 5.25 -15.10
N GLY A 163 10.69 4.36 -14.11
CA GLY A 163 9.61 4.50 -13.13
C GLY A 163 8.23 4.29 -13.75
N THR A 164 8.08 3.35 -14.67
CA THR A 164 6.83 3.11 -15.39
C THR A 164 6.36 1.67 -15.33
N VAL A 165 5.05 1.49 -15.43
CA VAL A 165 4.38 0.19 -15.54
C VAL A 165 3.48 0.22 -16.76
N THR A 166 3.76 -0.63 -17.75
CA THR A 166 2.97 -0.75 -18.97
C THR A 166 2.04 -1.96 -18.87
N ILE A 167 0.77 -1.81 -19.21
CA ILE A 167 -0.24 -2.86 -19.21
C ILE A 167 -0.32 -3.46 -20.64
N HIS A 168 -0.36 -4.79 -20.74
CA HIS A 168 -0.48 -5.49 -22.03
C HIS A 168 -1.82 -6.17 -22.23
#